data_479ac24872016e478c74e7af83da1c5f
#
_entry.id   479ac24872016e478c74e7af83da1c5f
#
_cell.length_a   1.000
_cell.length_b   1.000
_cell.length_c   1.000
_cell.angle_alpha   90.00
_cell.angle_beta   90.00
_cell.angle_gamma   90.00
#
_symmetry.space_group_name_H-M   'P 1'
#
loop_
_entity.id
_entity.type
_entity.pdbx_description
1 polymer ?
#
loop_
_entity_poly.entity_id
_entity_poly.type
_entity_poly.pdbx_seq_one_letter_code
_entity_poly.pdbx_strand_id
1 'polypeptide(L)' 'MKYYFILTDGKDAWMQFVYLPTGDYVSGYIRDLRSVGISVHDYDLWTKDTRPIAERTLERIQKRIMAG' A
#
# COMPACT_ATOMS: atom_id res chain seq x y z
N MET A 1 -4.50 -4.22 14.58
CA MET A 1 -3.30 -4.64 13.84
C MET A 1 -2.90 -3.51 12.90
N LYS A 2 -1.62 -3.20 12.84
CA LYS A 2 -1.11 -2.14 11.96
C LYS A 2 -0.68 -2.75 10.63
N TYR A 3 -1.27 -2.25 9.55
CA TYR A 3 -0.93 -2.65 8.18
C TYR A 3 -0.24 -1.51 7.46
N TYR A 4 0.62 -1.85 6.51
CA TYR A 4 1.07 -0.88 5.51
C TYR A 4 0.39 -1.21 4.19
N PHE A 5 0.09 -0.17 3.42
CA PHE A 5 -0.44 -0.28 2.06
C PHE A 5 0.40 0.59 1.15
N ILE A 6 0.83 0.02 0.05
CA ILE A 6 1.51 0.79 -1.00
C ILE A 6 0.47 1.09 -2.06
N LEU A 7 0.20 2.38 -2.20
CA LEU A 7 -0.92 2.90 -2.97
C LEU A 7 -0.43 3.73 -4.14
N THR A 8 -1.20 3.75 -5.22
CA THR A 8 -0.93 4.61 -6.36
C THR A 8 -2.23 5.12 -6.96
N ASP A 9 -2.20 6.36 -7.42
CA ASP A 9 -3.30 6.97 -8.19
C ASP A 9 -2.96 7.05 -9.69
N GLY A 10 -1.86 6.42 -10.11
CA GLY A 10 -1.38 6.46 -11.48
C GLY A 10 -0.38 7.58 -11.76
N LYS A 11 -0.30 8.57 -10.87
CA LYS A 11 0.62 9.70 -11.01
C LYS A 11 1.70 9.68 -9.95
N ASP A 12 1.37 9.12 -8.79
CA ASP A 12 2.25 9.07 -7.63
C ASP A 12 2.04 7.77 -6.90
N ALA A 13 2.97 7.43 -6.01
CA ALA A 13 2.86 6.27 -5.15
C ALA A 13 3.34 6.64 -3.76
N TRP A 14 2.66 6.11 -2.76
CA TRP A 14 2.99 6.40 -1.36
C TRP A 14 2.68 5.20 -0.49
N MET A 15 3.17 5.22 0.74
CA MET A 15 2.87 4.21 1.74
C MET A 15 1.93 4.81 2.78
N GLN A 16 0.89 4.08 3.13
CA GLN A 16 -0.07 4.50 4.13
C GLN A 16 -0.20 3.44 5.21
N PHE A 17 -0.28 3.87 6.45
CA PHE A 17 -0.47 2.97 7.58
C PHE A 17 -1.91 3.03 8.06
N VAL A 18 -2.49 1.84 8.31
CA VAL A 18 -3.88 1.73 8.72
C VAL A 18 -3.97 0.70 9.85
N TYR A 19 -4.74 1.04 10.88
CA TYR A 19 -5.03 0.12 11.96
C TYR A 19 -6.36 -0.56 11.69
N LEU A 20 -6.35 -1.86 11.53
CA LEU A 20 -7.55 -2.67 11.30
C LEU A 20 -7.69 -3.69 12.42
N PRO A 21 -8.94 -3.97 12.89
CA PRO A 21 -9.14 -4.94 13.98
C PRO A 21 -8.68 -6.35 13.61
N THR A 22 -8.96 -6.79 12.39
CA THR A 22 -8.53 -8.09 11.87
C THR A 22 -8.24 -7.97 10.38
N GLY A 23 -7.66 -9.02 9.80
CA GLY A 23 -7.40 -9.07 8.35
C GLY A 23 -8.66 -9.09 7.49
N ASP A 24 -9.82 -9.41 8.08
CA ASP A 24 -11.07 -9.45 7.33
C ASP A 24 -11.51 -8.08 6.80
N TYR A 25 -11.01 -7.00 7.38
CA TYR A 25 -11.32 -5.64 6.95
C TYR A 25 -10.51 -5.18 5.74
N VAL A 26 -9.45 -5.94 5.38
CA VAL A 26 -8.54 -5.52 4.30
C VAL A 26 -9.25 -5.42 2.96
N SER A 27 -10.06 -6.41 2.60
CA SER A 27 -10.74 -6.42 1.29
C SER A 27 -11.70 -5.25 1.14
N GLY A 28 -12.42 -4.89 2.20
CA GLY A 28 -13.31 -3.74 2.20
C GLY A 28 -12.56 -2.42 2.04
N TYR A 29 -11.42 -2.31 2.72
CA TYR A 29 -10.58 -1.12 2.61
C TYR A 29 -10.03 -0.96 1.19
N ILE A 30 -9.55 -2.05 0.58
CA ILE A 30 -9.06 -2.04 -0.80
C ILE A 30 -10.16 -1.63 -1.78
N ARG A 31 -11.36 -2.17 -1.59
CA ARG A 31 -12.52 -1.84 -2.43
C ARG A 31 -12.86 -0.35 -2.33
N ASP A 32 -12.85 0.20 -1.12
CA ASP A 32 -13.16 1.61 -0.91
C ASP A 32 -12.12 2.52 -1.58
N LEU A 33 -10.84 2.17 -1.50
CA LEU A 33 -9.78 2.91 -2.18
C LEU A 33 -9.97 2.87 -3.69
N ARG A 34 -10.30 1.70 -4.23
CA ARG A 34 -10.51 1.53 -5.67
C ARG A 34 -11.66 2.38 -6.17
N SER A 35 -12.70 2.55 -5.36
CA SER A 35 -13.86 3.35 -5.72
C SER A 35 -13.55 4.83 -5.90
N VAL A 36 -12.45 5.31 -5.31
CA VAL A 36 -12.00 6.71 -5.46
C VAL A 36 -10.74 6.82 -6.35
N GLY A 37 -10.44 5.76 -7.12
CA GLY A 37 -9.37 5.82 -8.10
C GLY A 37 -7.98 5.48 -7.56
N ILE A 38 -7.90 4.89 -6.37
CA ILE A 38 -6.63 4.51 -5.76
C ILE A 38 -6.47 3.00 -5.84
N SER A 39 -5.35 2.54 -6.39
CA SER A 39 -5.02 1.13 -6.51
C SER A 39 -4.05 0.72 -5.41
N VAL A 40 -4.26 -0.47 -4.86
CA VAL A 40 -3.34 -1.06 -3.89
C VAL A 40 -2.36 -1.94 -4.66
N HIS A 41 -1.08 -1.59 -4.58
CA HIS A 41 -0.04 -2.36 -5.23
C HIS A 41 0.43 -3.52 -4.34
N ASP A 42 0.57 -3.27 -3.04
CA ASP A 42 1.01 -4.27 -2.08
C ASP A 42 0.51 -3.88 -0.69
N TYR A 43 0.39 -4.85 0.19
CA TYR A 43 0.04 -4.61 1.59
C TYR A 43 0.48 -5.80 2.44
N ASP A 44 0.71 -5.56 3.71
CA ASP A 44 0.96 -6.60 4.71
C ASP A 44 0.93 -5.98 6.10
N LEU A 45 1.04 -6.81 7.11
CA LEU A 45 1.26 -6.35 8.47
C LEU A 45 2.57 -5.58 8.53
N TRP A 46 2.57 -4.47 9.26
CA TRP A 46 3.77 -3.68 9.46
C TRP A 46 4.57 -4.28 10.60
N THR A 47 5.67 -4.94 10.27
CA THR A 47 6.55 -5.60 11.23
C THR A 47 8.00 -5.25 10.91
N LYS A 48 8.89 -5.64 11.81
CA LYS A 48 10.32 -5.49 11.60
C LYS A 48 10.78 -6.21 10.32
N ASP A 49 10.16 -7.34 10.01
CA ASP A 49 10.55 -8.15 8.85
C ASP A 49 9.98 -7.63 7.54
N THR A 50 8.77 -7.05 7.57
CA THR A 50 8.14 -6.53 6.36
C THR A 50 8.59 -5.12 5.99
N ARG A 51 9.11 -4.38 6.97
CA ARG A 51 9.54 -2.99 6.76
C ARG A 51 10.52 -2.82 5.59
N PRO A 52 11.63 -3.59 5.52
CA PRO A 52 12.56 -3.43 4.40
C PRO A 52 11.94 -3.77 3.06
N ILE A 53 11.06 -4.77 3.02
CA ILE A 53 10.35 -5.19 1.81
C ILE A 53 9.44 -4.08 1.32
N ALA A 54 8.69 -3.48 2.24
CA ALA A 54 7.76 -2.39 1.93
C ALA A 54 8.49 -1.17 1.36
N GLU A 55 9.58 -0.76 1.99
CA GLU A 55 10.37 0.39 1.56
C GLU A 55 10.96 0.17 0.18
N ARG A 56 11.48 -1.03 -0.09
CA ARG A 56 12.05 -1.39 -1.38
C ARG A 56 10.98 -1.42 -2.47
N THR A 57 9.82 -1.96 -2.17
CA THR A 57 8.70 -2.02 -3.11
C THR A 57 8.22 -0.63 -3.48
N LEU A 58 8.06 0.25 -2.49
CA LEU A 58 7.65 1.63 -2.73
C LEU A 58 8.64 2.36 -3.63
N GLU A 59 9.93 2.24 -3.33
CA GLU A 59 10.98 2.87 -4.12
C GLU A 59 10.94 2.40 -5.58
N ARG A 60 10.76 1.10 -5.80
CA ARG A 60 10.69 0.53 -7.14
C ARG A 60 9.51 1.09 -7.93
N ILE A 61 8.35 1.22 -7.28
CA ILE A 61 7.15 1.74 -7.94
C ILE A 61 7.32 3.21 -8.27
N GLN A 62 7.86 4.00 -7.34
CA GLN A 62 8.09 5.42 -7.56
C GLN A 62 9.03 5.66 -8.74
N LYS A 63 10.08 4.87 -8.84
CA LYS A 63 11.02 4.96 -9.97
C LYS A 63 10.35 4.64 -11.29
N ARG A 64 9.47 3.64 -11.31
CA ARG A 64 8.74 3.23 -12.51
C ARG A 64 7.79 4.35 -12.98
N ILE A 65 7.09 4.98 -12.06
CA ILE A 65 6.19 6.09 -12.36
C ILE A 65 6.96 7.28 -12.90
N MET A 66 8.09 7.61 -12.29
CA MET A 66 8.92 8.74 -12.72
C MET A 66 9.57 8.50 -14.08
N ALA A 67 9.89 7.25 -14.40
CA ALA A 67 10.50 6.89 -15.67
C ALA A 67 9.49 6.82 -16.82
N GLY A 68 8.23 6.61 -16.48
CA GLY A 68 7.16 6.50 -17.46
C GLY A 68 6.49 7.82 -17.71
#